data_c19ef76077d75d1e9f1c5745a2cb81d4
#
_entry.id   c19ef76077d75d1e9f1c5745a2cb81d4
#
_cell.length_a   1.000
_cell.length_b   1.000
_cell.length_c   1.000
_cell.angle_alpha   90.00
_cell.angle_beta   90.00
_cell.angle_gamma   90.00
#
_symmetry.space_group_name_H-M   'P 1'
#
loop_
_entity.id
_entity.type
_entity.pdbx_description
1 polymer ?
#
loop_
_entity_poly.entity_id
_entity_poly.type
_entity_poly.pdbx_seq_one_letter_code
_entity_poly.pdbx_strand_id
1 'polypeptide(L)'
;MYKRQISTSSWAKTPSEVRAACRAEGRPCVGLVLSGGGARGFAHVGVIKVLEELGVKIDVIAGTSMGSMVGGAYAAGFTAKALEDTVLEVDWSKMLAPRPQRDILSWRRKLDDYKSLPSAGIEISNDGTPRFPDAFVPSEELDLFLARKTASSAMVEDLSMLPIPFAAPATNLVTGKRVVMQKDCTLSQAMRASMSVPGAFSPAKRGDDLLVDGGLVDNLPVELAREMGADIVIAVNVGTPLSGREQLNDVVGVMSQMVNLLTEQNVTASLASLSDRDILIRPELKDYTSADLDKSREIIAVGEAAGRAAADRLKVLAVGRQEWTAWNHARTQSFVNFDRSPKVITEIR
;
A
#
# COMPACT_ATOMS: atom_id res chain seq x y z
N MET A 1 -34.01 -21.34 -7.14
CA MET A 1 -32.72 -22.02 -7.42
C MET A 1 -32.20 -21.50 -8.75
N TYR A 2 -31.48 -20.40 -8.78
CA TYR A 2 -30.77 -19.89 -9.96
C TYR A 2 -29.30 -19.83 -9.62
N LYS A 3 -28.60 -20.96 -9.79
CA LYS A 3 -27.13 -20.95 -9.91
C LYS A 3 -26.83 -20.32 -11.27
N ARG A 4 -26.53 -19.03 -11.29
CA ARG A 4 -25.75 -18.44 -12.38
C ARG A 4 -24.37 -19.10 -12.29
N GLN A 5 -24.13 -20.08 -13.13
CA GLN A 5 -22.78 -20.48 -13.49
C GLN A 5 -22.12 -19.27 -14.15
N ILE A 6 -21.43 -18.46 -13.33
CA ILE A 6 -20.39 -17.59 -13.86
C ILE A 6 -19.34 -18.57 -14.35
N SER A 7 -19.23 -18.69 -15.66
CA SER A 7 -18.11 -19.34 -16.32
C SER A 7 -16.85 -18.68 -15.75
N THR A 8 -16.15 -19.41 -14.89
CA THR A 8 -14.80 -19.06 -14.43
C THR A 8 -13.83 -19.35 -15.57
N SER A 9 -13.90 -18.57 -16.65
CA SER A 9 -12.74 -18.38 -17.50
C SER A 9 -11.73 -17.67 -16.61
N SER A 10 -10.58 -18.27 -16.37
CA SER A 10 -9.56 -17.84 -15.43
C SER A 10 -9.05 -16.45 -15.80
N TRP A 11 -9.54 -15.43 -15.11
CA TRP A 11 -9.04 -14.06 -15.22
C TRP A 11 -7.77 -13.86 -14.41
N ALA A 12 -7.46 -14.78 -13.50
CA ALA A 12 -6.26 -14.77 -12.70
C ALA A 12 -5.03 -14.98 -13.59
N LYS A 13 -4.18 -13.95 -13.70
CA LYS A 13 -2.99 -14.00 -14.52
C LYS A 13 -1.84 -14.64 -13.76
N THR A 14 -1.41 -15.80 -14.22
CA THR A 14 -0.14 -16.39 -13.78
C THR A 14 1.04 -15.58 -14.31
N PRO A 15 2.23 -15.67 -13.68
CA PRO A 15 3.44 -14.98 -14.19
C PRO A 15 3.78 -15.36 -15.64
N SER A 16 3.48 -16.61 -16.05
CA SER A 16 3.66 -17.07 -17.43
C SER A 16 2.70 -16.41 -18.41
N GLU A 17 1.45 -16.20 -18.00
CA GLU A 17 0.43 -15.52 -18.82
C GLU A 17 0.74 -14.02 -18.95
N VAL A 18 1.23 -13.38 -17.87
CA VAL A 18 1.72 -11.99 -17.94
C VAL A 18 2.82 -11.88 -18.97
N ARG A 19 3.86 -12.74 -18.88
CA ARG A 19 4.97 -12.72 -19.85
C ARG A 19 4.52 -13.07 -21.28
N ALA A 20 3.56 -13.97 -21.44
CA ALA A 20 3.02 -14.32 -22.74
C ALA A 20 2.28 -13.13 -23.40
N ALA A 21 1.52 -12.37 -22.61
CA ALA A 21 0.83 -11.17 -23.08
C ALA A 21 1.82 -10.10 -23.57
N CYS A 22 2.86 -9.78 -22.77
CA CYS A 22 3.89 -8.81 -23.15
C CYS A 22 4.64 -9.24 -24.42
N ARG A 23 4.98 -10.55 -24.53
CA ARG A 23 5.65 -11.09 -25.74
C ARG A 23 4.77 -10.97 -26.98
N ALA A 24 3.46 -11.19 -26.84
CA ALA A 24 2.51 -11.01 -27.94
C ALA A 24 2.44 -9.54 -28.41
N GLU A 25 2.69 -8.59 -27.51
CA GLU A 25 2.81 -7.15 -27.80
C GLU A 25 4.22 -6.76 -28.28
N GLY A 26 5.19 -7.68 -28.34
CA GLY A 26 6.56 -7.43 -28.77
C GLY A 26 7.40 -6.57 -27.83
N ARG A 27 7.05 -6.51 -26.53
CA ARG A 27 7.72 -5.68 -25.52
C ARG A 27 8.05 -6.46 -24.25
N PRO A 28 8.99 -5.97 -23.43
CA PRO A 28 9.22 -6.53 -22.09
C PRO A 28 8.03 -6.23 -21.18
N CYS A 29 7.78 -7.10 -20.19
CA CYS A 29 6.86 -6.84 -19.10
C CYS A 29 7.47 -5.85 -18.10
N VAL A 30 6.73 -4.79 -17.79
CA VAL A 30 7.17 -3.74 -16.86
C VAL A 30 6.51 -3.92 -15.50
N GLY A 31 7.32 -4.12 -14.47
CA GLY A 31 6.90 -4.15 -13.08
C GLY A 31 7.12 -2.79 -12.39
N LEU A 32 6.11 -2.29 -11.69
CA LEU A 32 6.24 -1.12 -10.83
C LEU A 32 6.42 -1.59 -9.38
N VAL A 33 7.51 -1.20 -8.76
CA VAL A 33 7.84 -1.52 -7.37
C VAL A 33 7.83 -0.26 -6.52
N LEU A 34 7.03 -0.26 -5.47
CA LEU A 34 6.82 0.90 -4.59
C LEU A 34 7.20 0.54 -3.16
N SER A 35 8.22 1.21 -2.63
CA SER A 35 8.69 0.96 -1.26
C SER A 35 7.72 1.49 -0.20
N GLY A 36 7.85 0.96 1.03
CA GLY A 36 7.26 1.59 2.20
C GLY A 36 8.02 2.86 2.60
N GLY A 37 7.44 3.63 3.54
CA GLY A 37 8.05 4.85 4.05
C GLY A 37 7.08 5.85 4.69
N GLY A 38 5.89 5.42 5.09
CA GLY A 38 4.88 6.30 5.70
C GLY A 38 4.51 7.45 4.77
N ALA A 39 4.44 8.69 5.27
CA ALA A 39 4.11 9.88 4.49
C ALA A 39 5.03 10.10 3.27
N ARG A 40 6.30 9.71 3.36
CA ARG A 40 7.25 9.79 2.24
C ARG A 40 6.75 9.03 1.00
N GLY A 41 5.92 7.99 1.21
CA GLY A 41 5.30 7.22 0.13
C GLY A 41 4.29 8.00 -0.72
N PHE A 42 3.84 9.19 -0.31
CA PHE A 42 3.04 10.05 -1.19
C PHE A 42 3.80 10.49 -2.44
N ALA A 43 5.13 10.45 -2.43
CA ALA A 43 5.96 10.68 -3.61
C ALA A 43 5.68 9.68 -4.74
N HIS A 44 5.20 8.47 -4.42
CA HIS A 44 4.79 7.48 -5.43
C HIS A 44 3.72 8.02 -6.36
N VAL A 45 2.79 8.82 -5.84
CA VAL A 45 1.72 9.46 -6.64
C VAL A 45 2.32 10.37 -7.69
N GLY A 46 3.31 11.20 -7.32
CA GLY A 46 4.03 12.07 -8.25
C GLY A 46 4.76 11.31 -9.35
N VAL A 47 5.41 10.18 -9.00
CA VAL A 47 6.05 9.31 -10.00
C VAL A 47 5.01 8.72 -10.95
N ILE A 48 3.89 8.21 -10.43
CA ILE A 48 2.82 7.62 -11.25
C ILE A 48 2.22 8.66 -12.22
N LYS A 49 2.09 9.94 -11.82
CA LYS A 49 1.70 11.03 -12.74
C LYS A 49 2.61 11.08 -13.96
N VAL A 50 3.92 11.03 -13.74
CA VAL A 50 4.89 11.07 -14.83
C VAL A 50 4.83 9.81 -15.70
N LEU A 51 4.63 8.63 -15.09
CA LEU A 51 4.44 7.38 -15.84
C LEU A 51 3.20 7.44 -16.76
N GLU A 52 2.08 7.99 -16.26
CA GLU A 52 0.86 8.19 -17.07
C GLU A 52 1.10 9.21 -18.20
N GLU A 53 1.75 10.33 -17.91
CA GLU A 53 2.07 11.37 -18.92
C GLU A 53 2.96 10.84 -20.05
N LEU A 54 3.94 10.00 -19.69
CA LEU A 54 4.86 9.41 -20.68
C LEU A 54 4.26 8.22 -21.43
N GLY A 55 3.11 7.69 -20.98
CA GLY A 55 2.49 6.52 -21.59
C GLY A 55 3.20 5.21 -21.26
N VAL A 56 3.75 5.08 -20.06
CA VAL A 56 4.39 3.84 -19.61
C VAL A 56 3.33 2.85 -19.12
N LYS A 57 3.19 1.73 -19.83
CA LYS A 57 2.27 0.66 -19.49
C LYS A 57 2.88 -0.24 -18.42
N ILE A 58 2.16 -0.41 -17.31
CA ILE A 58 2.56 -1.25 -16.18
C ILE A 58 1.82 -2.58 -16.23
N ASP A 59 2.55 -3.68 -16.13
CA ASP A 59 2.01 -5.04 -16.26
C ASP A 59 1.79 -5.73 -14.92
N VAL A 60 2.61 -5.42 -13.91
CA VAL A 60 2.48 -5.92 -12.53
C VAL A 60 2.90 -4.84 -11.53
N ILE A 61 2.33 -4.87 -10.34
CA ILE A 61 2.69 -3.94 -9.26
C ILE A 61 2.99 -4.73 -7.98
N ALA A 62 4.14 -4.46 -7.37
CA ALA A 62 4.47 -4.92 -6.03
C ALA A 62 4.70 -3.69 -5.13
N GLY A 63 4.03 -3.63 -3.97
CA GLY A 63 4.12 -2.47 -3.10
C GLY A 63 4.09 -2.83 -1.63
N THR A 64 4.89 -2.14 -0.81
CA THR A 64 5.00 -2.36 0.63
C THR A 64 4.48 -1.15 1.40
N SER A 65 3.72 -1.37 2.48
CA SER A 65 3.23 -0.31 3.37
C SER A 65 2.51 0.80 2.59
N MET A 66 2.91 2.07 2.67
CA MET A 66 2.34 3.15 1.86
C MET A 66 2.43 2.86 0.36
N GLY A 67 3.50 2.20 -0.11
CA GLY A 67 3.60 1.74 -1.49
C GLY A 67 2.53 0.71 -1.86
N SER A 68 2.08 -0.11 -0.90
CA SER A 68 0.95 -1.04 -1.13
C SER A 68 -0.37 -0.31 -1.28
N MET A 69 -0.58 0.77 -0.51
CA MET A 69 -1.79 1.59 -0.60
C MET A 69 -1.87 2.32 -1.95
N VAL A 70 -0.81 3.01 -2.33
CA VAL A 70 -0.76 3.76 -3.60
C VAL A 70 -0.78 2.80 -4.79
N GLY A 71 0.08 1.77 -4.77
CA GLY A 71 0.20 0.79 -5.85
C GLY A 71 -1.05 -0.07 -6.02
N GLY A 72 -1.65 -0.52 -4.94
CA GLY A 72 -2.88 -1.32 -4.97
C GLY A 72 -4.09 -0.51 -5.45
N ALA A 73 -4.23 0.75 -5.03
CA ALA A 73 -5.28 1.63 -5.56
C ALA A 73 -5.07 1.87 -7.06
N TYR A 74 -3.84 2.11 -7.51
CA TYR A 74 -3.52 2.24 -8.93
C TYR A 74 -3.82 0.94 -9.70
N ALA A 75 -3.49 -0.21 -9.13
CA ALA A 75 -3.79 -1.53 -9.70
C ALA A 75 -5.29 -1.79 -9.85
N ALA A 76 -6.10 -1.28 -8.91
CA ALA A 76 -7.57 -1.38 -8.92
C ALA A 76 -8.26 -0.43 -9.92
N GLY A 77 -7.50 0.48 -10.58
CA GLY A 77 -8.03 1.35 -11.63
C GLY A 77 -8.06 2.84 -11.30
N PHE A 78 -7.54 3.28 -10.15
CA PHE A 78 -7.37 4.71 -9.90
C PHE A 78 -6.40 5.31 -10.93
N THR A 79 -6.69 6.54 -11.38
CA THR A 79 -5.73 7.35 -12.12
C THR A 79 -4.78 8.05 -11.16
N ALA A 80 -3.64 8.54 -11.66
CA ALA A 80 -2.73 9.38 -10.86
C ALA A 80 -3.46 10.58 -10.25
N LYS A 81 -4.38 11.20 -11.00
CA LYS A 81 -5.21 12.31 -10.51
C LYS A 81 -6.13 11.88 -9.36
N ALA A 82 -6.80 10.73 -9.48
CA ALA A 82 -7.68 10.23 -8.42
C ALA A 82 -6.90 9.85 -7.16
N LEU A 83 -5.67 9.35 -7.29
CA LEU A 83 -4.76 9.10 -6.18
C LEU A 83 -4.37 10.40 -5.49
N GLU A 84 -3.94 11.42 -6.27
CA GLU A 84 -3.59 12.75 -5.74
C GLU A 84 -4.76 13.37 -4.98
N ASP A 85 -5.95 13.41 -5.59
CA ASP A 85 -7.15 13.95 -4.95
C ASP A 85 -7.46 13.21 -3.64
N THR A 86 -7.41 11.86 -3.66
CA THR A 86 -7.64 11.05 -2.47
C THR A 86 -6.66 11.39 -1.35
N VAL A 87 -5.37 11.50 -1.67
CA VAL A 87 -4.33 11.81 -0.67
C VAL A 87 -4.51 13.20 -0.09
N LEU A 88 -4.90 14.19 -0.92
CA LEU A 88 -5.06 15.58 -0.50
C LEU A 88 -6.38 15.86 0.25
N GLU A 89 -7.43 15.04 0.01
CA GLU A 89 -8.73 15.17 0.69
C GLU A 89 -8.76 14.57 2.09
N VAL A 90 -7.88 13.60 2.37
CA VAL A 90 -7.86 12.89 3.65
C VAL A 90 -7.23 13.75 4.74
N ASP A 91 -7.94 13.90 5.85
CA ASP A 91 -7.38 14.43 7.10
C ASP A 91 -6.62 13.29 7.82
N TRP A 92 -5.36 13.11 7.43
CA TRP A 92 -4.50 12.06 7.96
C TRP A 92 -4.28 12.18 9.46
N SER A 93 -4.27 13.40 9.99
CA SER A 93 -4.09 13.64 11.43
C SER A 93 -5.26 13.09 12.25
N LYS A 94 -6.47 13.18 11.69
CA LYS A 94 -7.67 12.57 12.31
C LYS A 94 -7.69 11.06 12.15
N MET A 95 -7.36 10.56 10.96
CA MET A 95 -7.38 9.13 10.66
C MET A 95 -6.40 8.34 11.52
N LEU A 96 -5.23 8.93 11.81
CA LEU A 96 -4.16 8.30 12.58
C LEU A 96 -4.07 8.82 14.01
N ALA A 97 -5.11 9.51 14.49
CA ALA A 97 -5.16 10.01 15.87
C ALA A 97 -5.21 8.84 16.86
N PRO A 98 -4.39 8.86 17.93
CA PRO A 98 -4.40 7.81 18.96
C PRO A 98 -5.73 7.67 19.71
N ARG A 99 -6.58 8.68 19.62
CA ARG A 99 -7.91 8.71 20.23
C ARG A 99 -8.92 9.35 19.28
N PRO A 100 -10.15 8.83 19.22
CA PRO A 100 -11.21 9.47 18.44
C PRO A 100 -11.44 10.90 18.94
N GLN A 101 -11.76 11.81 18.02
CA GLN A 101 -12.06 13.21 18.39
C GLN A 101 -13.20 13.29 19.39
N ARG A 102 -13.06 14.18 20.36
CA ARG A 102 -14.02 14.31 21.46
C ARG A 102 -15.44 14.66 21.02
N ASP A 103 -15.60 15.32 19.89
CA ASP A 103 -16.89 15.71 19.29
C ASP A 103 -17.72 14.49 18.83
N ILE A 104 -17.07 13.42 18.34
CA ILE A 104 -17.72 12.19 17.89
C ILE A 104 -17.97 11.18 19.02
N LEU A 105 -17.41 11.39 20.20
CA LEU A 105 -17.65 10.52 21.34
C LEU A 105 -19.05 10.72 21.90
N SER A 106 -19.72 9.63 22.29
CA SER A 106 -20.99 9.69 23.01
C SER A 106 -20.82 10.44 24.33
N TRP A 107 -21.88 11.12 24.79
CA TRP A 107 -21.90 11.84 26.07
C TRP A 107 -21.42 10.98 27.25
N ARG A 108 -21.79 9.73 27.29
CA ARG A 108 -21.41 8.79 28.34
C ARG A 108 -19.90 8.57 28.36
N ARG A 109 -19.28 8.37 27.20
CA ARG A 109 -17.83 8.19 27.05
C ARG A 109 -17.05 9.48 27.38
N LYS A 110 -17.63 10.66 27.07
CA LYS A 110 -17.08 11.96 27.47
C LYS A 110 -17.05 12.16 28.98
N LEU A 111 -18.04 11.61 29.70
CA LEU A 111 -18.10 11.67 31.16
C LEU A 111 -17.11 10.72 31.84
N ASP A 112 -16.87 9.55 31.25
CA ASP A 112 -15.94 8.57 31.77
C ASP A 112 -14.49 9.08 31.71
N ASP A 113 -14.14 9.90 30.72
CA ASP A 113 -12.84 10.56 30.59
C ASP A 113 -12.52 11.51 31.78
N TYR A 114 -13.56 12.03 32.47
CA TYR A 114 -13.36 12.87 33.67
C TYR A 114 -13.14 12.07 34.96
N LYS A 115 -13.45 10.76 34.92
CA LYS A 115 -13.38 9.89 36.11
C LYS A 115 -12.14 9.03 36.14
N SER A 116 -11.45 8.88 35.03
CA SER A 116 -10.23 8.07 34.94
C SER A 116 -8.99 8.97 35.08
N LEU A 117 -8.11 8.61 35.98
CA LEU A 117 -6.69 8.99 35.90
C LEU A 117 -6.23 8.70 34.47
N PRO A 118 -5.21 9.45 33.92
CA PRO A 118 -4.66 9.15 32.61
C PRO A 118 -4.22 7.67 32.62
N SER A 119 -5.13 6.81 32.17
CA SER A 119 -4.88 5.39 32.10
C SER A 119 -3.88 5.18 30.98
N ALA A 120 -2.75 4.57 31.31
CA ALA A 120 -1.76 4.11 30.33
C ALA A 120 -2.32 3.01 29.40
N GLY A 121 -3.65 2.88 29.30
CA GLY A 121 -4.31 1.84 28.50
C GLY A 121 -4.08 0.42 28.97
N ILE A 122 -3.68 0.23 30.25
CA ILE A 122 -3.48 -1.11 30.79
C ILE A 122 -4.84 -1.68 31.16
N GLU A 123 -5.23 -2.75 30.45
CA GLU A 123 -6.38 -3.57 30.80
C GLU A 123 -5.95 -4.72 31.72
N ILE A 124 -6.79 -5.04 32.69
CA ILE A 124 -6.57 -6.23 33.54
C ILE A 124 -7.47 -7.33 32.98
N SER A 125 -6.87 -8.41 32.48
CA SER A 125 -7.61 -9.60 32.03
C SER A 125 -8.36 -10.27 33.17
N ASN A 126 -9.35 -11.13 32.87
CA ASN A 126 -10.12 -11.86 33.88
C ASN A 126 -9.26 -12.78 34.76
N ASP A 127 -8.05 -13.12 34.34
CA ASP A 127 -7.06 -13.88 35.06
C ASP A 127 -6.10 -13.01 35.94
N GLY A 128 -6.36 -11.68 35.98
CA GLY A 128 -5.57 -10.72 36.75
C GLY A 128 -4.27 -10.27 36.05
N THR A 129 -3.98 -10.72 34.85
CA THR A 129 -2.77 -10.29 34.12
C THR A 129 -2.96 -8.92 33.49
N PRO A 130 -1.98 -7.98 33.61
CA PRO A 130 -2.04 -6.69 32.93
C PRO A 130 -1.83 -6.90 31.43
N ARG A 131 -2.76 -6.37 30.61
CA ARG A 131 -2.64 -6.29 29.16
C ARG A 131 -2.31 -4.87 28.76
N PHE A 132 -1.25 -4.73 27.99
CA PHE A 132 -0.94 -3.47 27.31
C PHE A 132 -1.71 -3.40 25.99
N PRO A 133 -2.06 -2.19 25.50
CA PRO A 133 -2.69 -2.05 24.20
C PRO A 133 -1.79 -2.59 23.09
N ASP A 134 -2.39 -3.33 22.15
CA ASP A 134 -1.66 -3.94 21.02
C ASP A 134 -1.13 -2.90 20.02
N ALA A 135 -1.62 -1.64 20.09
CA ALA A 135 -1.24 -0.56 19.21
C ALA A 135 -1.57 0.82 19.81
N PHE A 136 -0.85 1.84 19.37
CA PHE A 136 -1.11 3.23 19.75
C PHE A 136 -2.21 3.89 18.93
N VAL A 137 -2.43 3.46 17.68
CA VAL A 137 -3.43 4.00 16.75
C VAL A 137 -4.55 2.99 16.55
N PRO A 138 -5.82 3.35 16.80
CA PRO A 138 -6.96 2.53 16.46
C PRO A 138 -7.00 2.29 14.95
N SER A 139 -7.17 1.03 14.52
CA SER A 139 -7.11 0.69 13.10
C SER A 139 -8.45 0.84 12.37
N GLU A 140 -9.55 1.03 13.09
CA GLU A 140 -10.92 1.01 12.55
C GLU A 140 -11.14 2.07 11.46
N GLU A 141 -10.65 3.30 11.66
CA GLU A 141 -10.78 4.37 10.69
C GLU A 141 -9.98 4.06 9.40
N LEU A 142 -8.76 3.53 9.56
CA LEU A 142 -7.96 3.08 8.43
C LEU A 142 -8.62 1.92 7.69
N ASP A 143 -9.15 0.93 8.41
CA ASP A 143 -9.83 -0.23 7.85
C ASP A 143 -11.06 0.20 7.05
N LEU A 144 -11.87 1.12 7.58
CA LEU A 144 -13.02 1.69 6.90
C LEU A 144 -12.61 2.51 5.66
N PHE A 145 -11.56 3.29 5.77
CA PHE A 145 -11.02 4.05 4.63
C PHE A 145 -10.59 3.13 3.51
N LEU A 146 -9.77 2.12 3.82
CA LEU A 146 -9.30 1.14 2.83
C LEU A 146 -10.49 0.39 2.20
N ALA A 147 -11.44 -0.10 3.00
CA ALA A 147 -12.62 -0.79 2.50
C ALA A 147 -13.47 0.09 1.56
N ARG A 148 -13.67 1.37 1.90
CA ARG A 148 -14.41 2.32 1.05
C ARG A 148 -13.68 2.63 -0.26
N LYS A 149 -12.36 2.86 -0.19
CA LYS A 149 -11.56 3.21 -1.39
C LYS A 149 -11.35 2.01 -2.31
N THR A 150 -11.36 0.78 -1.77
CA THR A 150 -11.22 -0.45 -2.56
C THR A 150 -12.55 -1.18 -2.83
N ALA A 151 -13.69 -0.52 -2.59
CA ALA A 151 -15.03 -1.12 -2.71
C ALA A 151 -15.30 -1.71 -4.11
N SER A 152 -14.74 -1.11 -5.17
CA SER A 152 -14.84 -1.63 -6.55
C SER A 152 -14.22 -3.01 -6.75
N SER A 153 -13.25 -3.38 -5.90
CA SER A 153 -12.55 -4.66 -5.92
C SER A 153 -12.83 -5.54 -4.70
N ALA A 154 -13.86 -5.20 -3.88
CA ALA A 154 -14.15 -5.89 -2.63
C ALA A 154 -14.47 -7.40 -2.79
N MET A 155 -14.92 -7.82 -3.98
CA MET A 155 -15.23 -9.23 -4.29
C MET A 155 -14.05 -9.96 -4.97
N VAL A 156 -12.91 -9.29 -5.15
CA VAL A 156 -11.71 -9.88 -5.75
C VAL A 156 -10.83 -10.41 -4.63
N GLU A 157 -10.70 -11.72 -4.53
CA GLU A 157 -9.87 -12.41 -3.52
C GLU A 157 -8.54 -12.94 -4.09
N ASP A 158 -8.38 -12.88 -5.41
CA ASP A 158 -7.10 -13.10 -6.11
C ASP A 158 -6.69 -11.79 -6.78
N LEU A 159 -5.73 -11.09 -6.21
CA LEU A 159 -5.31 -9.76 -6.67
C LEU A 159 -4.55 -9.81 -8.02
N SER A 160 -4.24 -10.98 -8.54
CA SER A 160 -3.78 -11.15 -9.92
C SER A 160 -4.89 -10.90 -10.95
N MET A 161 -6.16 -10.86 -10.49
CA MET A 161 -7.34 -10.53 -11.30
C MET A 161 -7.64 -9.03 -11.38
N LEU A 162 -6.93 -8.19 -10.64
CA LEU A 162 -7.08 -6.74 -10.75
C LEU A 162 -6.70 -6.27 -12.17
N PRO A 163 -7.16 -5.09 -12.60
CA PRO A 163 -6.78 -4.50 -13.89
C PRO A 163 -5.27 -4.55 -14.15
N ILE A 164 -4.47 -4.30 -13.12
CA ILE A 164 -3.03 -4.63 -13.08
C ILE A 164 -2.83 -5.63 -11.95
N PRO A 165 -2.27 -6.83 -12.20
CA PRO A 165 -1.90 -7.78 -11.16
C PRO A 165 -1.11 -7.12 -10.03
N PHE A 166 -1.54 -7.34 -8.79
CA PHE A 166 -0.97 -6.69 -7.61
C PHE A 166 -0.58 -7.72 -6.54
N ALA A 167 0.50 -7.44 -5.83
CA ALA A 167 0.86 -8.14 -4.60
C ALA A 167 1.50 -7.19 -3.59
N ALA A 168 1.28 -7.45 -2.31
CA ALA A 168 1.94 -6.74 -1.22
C ALA A 168 2.63 -7.73 -0.28
N PRO A 169 3.89 -7.50 0.13
CA PRO A 169 4.50 -8.28 1.20
C PRO A 169 3.94 -7.85 2.55
N ALA A 170 3.81 -8.82 3.44
CA ALA A 170 3.62 -8.65 4.87
C ALA A 170 4.63 -9.53 5.61
N THR A 171 4.88 -9.27 6.89
CA THR A 171 5.75 -10.07 7.73
C THR A 171 4.94 -10.90 8.70
N ASN A 172 5.11 -12.22 8.71
CA ASN A 172 4.54 -13.06 9.76
C ASN A 172 5.34 -12.84 11.05
N LEU A 173 4.70 -12.28 12.06
CA LEU A 173 5.36 -11.90 13.32
C LEU A 173 5.89 -13.09 14.12
N VAL A 174 5.27 -14.28 13.94
CA VAL A 174 5.68 -15.50 14.66
C VAL A 174 6.91 -16.14 14.02
N THR A 175 6.96 -16.15 12.67
CA THR A 175 8.03 -16.87 11.95
C THR A 175 9.12 -15.95 11.41
N GLY A 176 8.89 -14.64 11.37
CA GLY A 176 9.78 -13.65 10.76
C GLY A 176 9.84 -13.73 9.24
N LYS A 177 8.98 -14.52 8.58
CA LYS A 177 9.03 -14.76 7.13
C LYS A 177 8.12 -13.78 6.37
N ARG A 178 8.52 -13.51 5.11
CA ARG A 178 7.68 -12.80 4.14
C ARG A 178 6.42 -13.62 3.84
N VAL A 179 5.27 -12.98 3.90
CA VAL A 179 3.98 -13.48 3.42
C VAL A 179 3.54 -12.63 2.25
N VAL A 180 3.28 -13.25 1.10
CA VAL A 180 2.80 -12.54 -0.09
C VAL A 180 1.28 -12.46 -0.03
N MET A 181 0.77 -11.24 0.09
CA MET A 181 -0.65 -10.92 0.08
C MET A 181 -1.09 -10.68 -1.38
N GLN A 182 -1.51 -11.75 -2.06
CA GLN A 182 -1.99 -11.74 -3.44
C GLN A 182 -3.23 -12.61 -3.62
N LYS A 183 -3.30 -13.76 -2.93
CA LYS A 183 -4.40 -14.74 -3.02
C LYS A 183 -5.06 -14.92 -1.66
N ASP A 184 -6.31 -15.34 -1.69
CA ASP A 184 -7.13 -15.59 -0.51
C ASP A 184 -7.21 -14.36 0.41
N CYS A 185 -7.24 -13.17 -0.19
CA CYS A 185 -7.39 -11.90 0.51
C CYS A 185 -7.96 -10.83 -0.42
N THR A 186 -8.72 -9.91 0.14
CA THR A 186 -9.16 -8.71 -0.57
C THR A 186 -8.03 -7.68 -0.64
N LEU A 187 -8.16 -6.70 -1.55
CA LEU A 187 -7.17 -5.62 -1.68
C LEU A 187 -7.01 -4.82 -0.37
N SER A 188 -8.12 -4.53 0.33
CA SER A 188 -8.07 -3.85 1.63
C SER A 188 -7.30 -4.66 2.68
N GLN A 189 -7.49 -5.98 2.72
CA GLN A 189 -6.76 -6.85 3.64
C GLN A 189 -5.27 -6.90 3.32
N ALA A 190 -4.91 -6.95 2.02
CA ALA A 190 -3.51 -6.93 1.61
C ALA A 190 -2.80 -5.62 1.99
N MET A 191 -3.44 -4.47 1.71
CA MET A 191 -2.93 -3.16 2.13
C MET A 191 -2.81 -3.08 3.65
N ARG A 192 -3.87 -3.48 4.37
CA ARG A 192 -3.90 -3.43 5.84
C ARG A 192 -2.79 -4.26 6.48
N ALA A 193 -2.56 -5.48 5.99
CA ALA A 193 -1.49 -6.34 6.49
C ALA A 193 -0.12 -5.71 6.23
N SER A 194 0.11 -5.22 5.00
CA SER A 194 1.38 -4.60 4.59
C SER A 194 1.68 -3.27 5.30
N MET A 195 0.66 -2.61 5.88
CA MET A 195 0.77 -1.33 6.58
C MET A 195 0.75 -1.47 8.11
N SER A 196 0.70 -2.68 8.65
CA SER A 196 0.63 -2.92 10.11
C SER A 196 1.97 -2.68 10.79
N VAL A 197 2.43 -1.42 10.81
CA VAL A 197 3.70 -1.03 11.45
C VAL A 197 3.66 -1.38 12.94
N PRO A 198 4.60 -2.20 13.45
CA PRO A 198 4.64 -2.56 14.87
C PRO A 198 4.69 -1.34 15.78
N GLY A 199 3.86 -1.34 16.82
CA GLY A 199 3.70 -0.21 17.74
C GLY A 199 2.70 0.84 17.24
N ALA A 200 2.62 1.13 15.93
CA ALA A 200 1.64 2.05 15.39
C ALA A 200 0.26 1.39 15.25
N PHE A 201 0.19 0.26 14.57
CA PHE A 201 -1.06 -0.46 14.29
C PHE A 201 -1.05 -1.87 14.87
N SER A 202 -2.23 -2.37 15.23
CA SER A 202 -2.40 -3.77 15.62
C SER A 202 -2.04 -4.70 14.46
N PRO A 203 -1.41 -5.86 14.75
CA PRO A 203 -1.16 -6.89 13.73
C PRO A 203 -2.44 -7.29 13.01
N ALA A 204 -2.39 -7.41 11.69
CA ALA A 204 -3.49 -7.96 10.91
C ALA A 204 -3.56 -9.48 11.09
N LYS A 205 -4.77 -10.03 11.21
CA LYS A 205 -4.98 -11.48 11.38
C LYS A 205 -5.38 -12.11 10.05
N ARG A 206 -4.74 -13.23 9.71
CA ARG A 206 -5.11 -14.09 8.57
C ARG A 206 -5.06 -15.54 9.02
N GLY A 207 -6.22 -16.12 9.36
CA GLY A 207 -6.26 -17.40 10.04
C GLY A 207 -5.46 -17.34 11.36
N ASP A 208 -4.46 -18.20 11.50
CA ASP A 208 -3.57 -18.23 12.67
C ASP A 208 -2.34 -17.30 12.52
N ASP A 209 -2.15 -16.69 11.35
CA ASP A 209 -1.04 -15.77 11.12
C ASP A 209 -1.30 -14.40 11.75
N LEU A 210 -0.29 -13.87 12.43
CA LEU A 210 -0.21 -12.48 12.86
C LEU A 210 0.72 -11.73 11.91
N LEU A 211 0.15 -10.84 11.10
CA LEU A 211 0.86 -10.14 10.05
C LEU A 211 1.14 -8.69 10.46
N VAL A 212 2.37 -8.28 10.27
CA VAL A 212 2.84 -6.91 10.45
C VAL A 212 3.45 -6.36 9.17
N ASP A 213 3.84 -5.09 9.18
CA ASP A 213 4.35 -4.37 8.00
C ASP A 213 5.40 -5.18 7.23
N GLY A 214 5.21 -5.21 5.90
CA GLY A 214 6.10 -5.91 4.99
C GLY A 214 7.51 -5.33 4.96
N GLY A 215 7.66 -4.06 5.32
CA GLY A 215 8.93 -3.36 5.34
C GLY A 215 10.00 -3.99 6.24
N LEU A 216 9.60 -4.80 7.22
CA LEU A 216 10.56 -5.52 8.06
C LEU A 216 11.38 -6.57 7.30
N VAL A 217 10.83 -7.13 6.21
CA VAL A 217 11.47 -8.24 5.45
C VAL A 217 11.64 -7.95 3.96
N ASP A 218 10.79 -7.09 3.37
CA ASP A 218 10.79 -6.80 1.93
C ASP A 218 10.19 -5.41 1.67
N ASN A 219 10.95 -4.35 2.01
CA ASN A 219 10.47 -2.97 1.88
C ASN A 219 10.48 -2.43 0.44
N LEU A 220 11.36 -2.94 -0.41
CA LEU A 220 11.41 -2.62 -1.84
C LEU A 220 11.28 -3.93 -2.62
N PRO A 221 10.04 -4.43 -2.89
CA PRO A 221 9.77 -5.80 -3.32
C PRO A 221 10.10 -6.07 -4.79
N VAL A 222 11.38 -5.90 -5.17
CA VAL A 222 11.90 -6.09 -6.53
C VAL A 222 11.72 -7.55 -6.97
N GLU A 223 12.13 -8.49 -6.11
CA GLU A 223 12.04 -9.92 -6.42
C GLU A 223 10.59 -10.36 -6.57
N LEU A 224 9.68 -9.85 -5.73
CA LEU A 224 8.25 -10.12 -5.83
C LEU A 224 7.68 -9.68 -7.19
N ALA A 225 8.08 -8.52 -7.71
CA ALA A 225 7.65 -8.09 -9.05
C ALA A 225 8.17 -9.03 -10.15
N ARG A 226 9.38 -9.58 -10.00
CA ARG A 226 9.95 -10.58 -10.92
C ARG A 226 9.22 -11.92 -10.81
N GLU A 227 8.91 -12.36 -9.60
CA GLU A 227 8.07 -13.54 -9.33
C GLU A 227 6.71 -13.39 -10.03
N MET A 228 6.13 -12.18 -10.07
CA MET A 228 4.88 -11.85 -10.75
C MET A 228 5.00 -11.76 -12.29
N GLY A 229 6.20 -11.77 -12.84
CA GLY A 229 6.42 -11.82 -14.29
C GLY A 229 7.08 -10.60 -14.91
N ALA A 230 7.57 -9.63 -14.13
CA ALA A 230 8.30 -8.48 -14.65
C ALA A 230 9.63 -8.89 -15.29
N ASP A 231 9.92 -8.36 -16.49
CA ASP A 231 11.20 -8.44 -17.17
C ASP A 231 12.08 -7.21 -16.86
N ILE A 232 11.44 -6.05 -16.69
CA ILE A 232 12.07 -4.78 -16.30
C ILE A 232 11.31 -4.22 -15.10
N VAL A 233 12.04 -3.74 -14.11
CA VAL A 233 11.48 -3.15 -12.90
C VAL A 233 11.71 -1.64 -12.88
N ILE A 234 10.64 -0.88 -12.65
CA ILE A 234 10.70 0.52 -12.21
C ILE A 234 10.57 0.50 -10.70
N ALA A 235 11.67 0.68 -9.99
CA ALA A 235 11.72 0.67 -8.54
C ALA A 235 11.69 2.10 -8.00
N VAL A 236 10.65 2.46 -7.23
CA VAL A 236 10.55 3.75 -6.56
C VAL A 236 10.89 3.56 -5.09
N ASN A 237 12.08 4.01 -4.69
CA ASN A 237 12.54 3.93 -3.31
C ASN A 237 12.45 5.32 -2.65
N VAL A 238 11.48 5.48 -1.74
CA VAL A 238 11.32 6.73 -0.98
C VAL A 238 12.25 6.81 0.22
N GLY A 239 12.97 5.72 0.52
CA GLY A 239 13.91 5.62 1.62
C GLY A 239 13.24 5.69 2.99
N THR A 240 13.94 5.24 4.00
CA THR A 240 13.56 5.38 5.41
C THR A 240 14.84 5.72 6.17
N PRO A 241 15.25 7.02 6.20
CA PRO A 241 16.51 7.39 6.82
C PRO A 241 16.51 7.02 8.30
N LEU A 242 17.66 6.61 8.80
CA LEU A 242 17.83 6.35 10.23
C LEU A 242 17.63 7.65 11.01
N SER A 243 16.94 7.53 12.13
CA SER A 243 16.69 8.65 13.04
C SER A 243 17.98 9.11 13.72
N GLY A 244 18.12 10.41 13.90
CA GLY A 244 19.22 10.98 14.70
C GLY A 244 19.07 10.63 16.19
N ARG A 245 20.17 10.75 16.94
CA ARG A 245 20.23 10.43 18.38
C ARG A 245 19.14 11.13 19.20
N GLU A 246 18.76 12.33 18.78
CA GLU A 246 17.76 13.16 19.49
C GLU A 246 16.35 12.56 19.46
N GLN A 247 16.06 11.69 18.49
CA GLN A 247 14.77 11.02 18.32
C GLN A 247 14.72 9.64 19.00
N LEU A 248 15.80 9.21 19.66
CA LEU A 248 15.93 7.91 20.31
C LEU A 248 15.81 7.98 21.83
N ASN A 249 15.06 8.95 22.33
CA ASN A 249 14.98 9.22 23.78
C ASN A 249 13.86 8.45 24.49
N ASP A 250 13.00 7.76 23.74
CA ASP A 250 11.89 6.99 24.27
C ASP A 250 11.75 5.61 23.58
N VAL A 251 10.87 4.79 24.12
CA VAL A 251 10.64 3.42 23.61
C VAL A 251 10.12 3.45 22.16
N VAL A 252 9.29 4.44 21.81
CA VAL A 252 8.69 4.56 20.46
C VAL A 252 9.78 4.91 19.45
N GLY A 253 10.66 5.86 19.77
CA GLY A 253 11.79 6.21 18.91
C GLY A 253 12.75 5.06 18.69
N VAL A 254 13.07 4.29 19.76
CA VAL A 254 13.91 3.10 19.66
C VAL A 254 13.25 2.01 18.81
N MET A 255 11.96 1.74 18.98
CA MET A 255 11.23 0.77 18.17
C MET A 255 11.19 1.19 16.70
N SER A 256 10.91 2.46 16.42
CA SER A 256 10.93 3.00 15.07
C SER A 256 12.31 2.85 14.41
N GLN A 257 13.36 3.09 15.16
CA GLN A 257 14.73 2.91 14.65
C GLN A 257 15.04 1.44 14.34
N MET A 258 14.58 0.51 15.17
CA MET A 258 14.75 -0.92 14.88
C MET A 258 14.03 -1.32 13.57
N VAL A 259 12.83 -0.81 13.34
CA VAL A 259 12.10 -0.98 12.08
C VAL A 259 12.91 -0.39 10.91
N ASN A 260 13.41 0.85 11.06
CA ASN A 260 14.20 1.52 10.02
C ASN A 260 15.49 0.75 9.69
N LEU A 261 16.18 0.19 10.69
CA LEU A 261 17.39 -0.62 10.48
C LEU A 261 17.10 -1.89 9.69
N LEU A 262 16.05 -2.62 10.03
CA LEU A 262 15.64 -3.83 9.29
C LEU A 262 15.22 -3.49 7.85
N THR A 263 14.48 -2.40 7.69
CA THR A 263 14.04 -1.89 6.39
C THR A 263 15.24 -1.54 5.50
N GLU A 264 16.23 -0.80 6.02
CA GLU A 264 17.40 -0.39 5.25
C GLU A 264 18.26 -1.58 4.83
N GLN A 265 18.40 -2.60 5.69
CA GLN A 265 19.13 -3.82 5.36
C GLN A 265 18.49 -4.56 4.17
N ASN A 266 17.18 -4.78 4.19
CA ASN A 266 16.52 -5.48 3.09
C ASN A 266 16.44 -4.64 1.80
N VAL A 267 16.28 -3.31 1.90
CA VAL A 267 16.34 -2.41 0.75
C VAL A 267 17.70 -2.47 0.08
N THR A 268 18.80 -2.53 0.84
CA THR A 268 20.14 -2.66 0.29
C THR A 268 20.28 -3.93 -0.56
N ALA A 269 19.75 -5.05 -0.09
CA ALA A 269 19.72 -6.30 -0.85
C ALA A 269 18.88 -6.20 -2.13
N SER A 270 17.68 -5.59 -2.03
CA SER A 270 16.81 -5.36 -3.19
C SER A 270 17.47 -4.46 -4.24
N LEU A 271 18.15 -3.40 -3.82
CA LEU A 271 18.89 -2.51 -4.73
C LEU A 271 20.03 -3.21 -5.44
N ALA A 272 20.74 -4.12 -4.76
CA ALA A 272 21.81 -4.92 -5.35
C ALA A 272 21.27 -5.93 -6.39
N SER A 273 20.00 -6.29 -6.36
CA SER A 273 19.36 -7.18 -7.34
C SER A 273 18.90 -6.49 -8.63
N LEU A 274 18.95 -5.15 -8.67
CA LEU A 274 18.60 -4.40 -9.87
C LEU A 274 19.66 -4.57 -10.96
N SER A 275 19.21 -4.75 -12.19
CA SER A 275 20.04 -4.80 -13.39
C SER A 275 20.14 -3.44 -14.06
N ASP A 276 21.04 -3.29 -15.03
CA ASP A 276 21.19 -2.07 -15.83
C ASP A 276 19.93 -1.70 -16.63
N ARG A 277 19.06 -2.68 -16.89
CA ARG A 277 17.78 -2.49 -17.59
C ARG A 277 16.71 -1.90 -16.67
N ASP A 278 16.84 -2.08 -15.36
CA ASP A 278 15.88 -1.60 -14.39
C ASP A 278 16.04 -0.09 -14.15
N ILE A 279 14.96 0.56 -13.76
CA ILE A 279 14.97 2.00 -13.53
C ILE A 279 14.72 2.26 -12.05
N LEU A 280 15.74 2.75 -11.36
CA LEU A 280 15.62 3.19 -9.97
C LEU A 280 15.29 4.68 -9.93
N ILE A 281 14.20 5.02 -9.23
CA ILE A 281 13.76 6.39 -8.96
C ILE A 281 13.87 6.61 -7.45
N ARG A 282 14.66 7.63 -7.05
CA ARG A 282 14.84 8.03 -5.65
C ARG A 282 14.42 9.48 -5.49
N PRO A 283 13.19 9.75 -5.03
CA PRO A 283 12.78 11.11 -4.69
C PRO A 283 13.67 11.69 -3.58
N GLU A 284 14.15 12.91 -3.76
CA GLU A 284 15.00 13.60 -2.78
C GLU A 284 14.18 14.17 -1.63
N LEU A 285 13.69 13.31 -0.76
CA LEU A 285 12.78 13.65 0.33
C LEU A 285 13.46 14.23 1.57
N LYS A 286 14.78 14.42 1.54
CA LYS A 286 15.58 15.12 2.57
C LYS A 286 15.00 15.02 3.99
N ASP A 287 14.53 16.16 4.52
CA ASP A 287 14.04 16.30 5.89
C ASP A 287 12.60 15.80 6.12
N TYR A 288 11.88 15.39 5.06
CA TYR A 288 10.57 14.78 5.25
C TYR A 288 10.69 13.42 5.93
N THR A 289 9.89 13.23 6.98
CA THR A 289 9.82 12.00 7.77
C THR A 289 8.63 11.13 7.38
N SER A 290 8.57 9.92 7.91
CA SER A 290 7.41 9.03 7.75
C SER A 290 6.13 9.57 8.41
N ALA A 291 6.23 10.57 9.29
CA ALA A 291 5.12 11.17 10.03
C ALA A 291 4.57 12.47 9.40
N ASP A 292 5.22 13.03 8.37
CA ASP A 292 4.84 14.34 7.75
C ASP A 292 3.63 14.20 6.80
N LEU A 293 2.54 13.67 7.32
CA LEU A 293 1.31 13.40 6.57
C LEU A 293 0.61 14.69 6.10
N ASP A 294 0.82 15.79 6.78
CA ASP A 294 0.32 17.13 6.43
C ASP A 294 1.08 17.76 5.24
N LYS A 295 2.25 17.20 4.88
CA LYS A 295 3.10 17.66 3.78
C LYS A 295 2.85 16.89 2.47
N SER A 296 1.70 16.26 2.35
CA SER A 296 1.39 15.37 1.21
C SER A 296 1.57 16.05 -0.16
N ARG A 297 1.16 17.32 -0.30
CA ARG A 297 1.29 18.07 -1.56
C ARG A 297 2.75 18.29 -1.96
N GLU A 298 3.59 18.68 -1.02
CA GLU A 298 5.01 18.91 -1.23
C GLU A 298 5.72 17.60 -1.57
N ILE A 299 5.39 16.52 -0.86
CA ILE A 299 5.98 15.20 -1.07
C ILE A 299 5.59 14.64 -2.45
N ILE A 300 4.35 14.81 -2.89
CA ILE A 300 3.91 14.45 -4.24
C ILE A 300 4.74 15.20 -5.29
N ALA A 301 4.94 16.51 -5.10
CA ALA A 301 5.74 17.32 -6.03
C ALA A 301 7.20 16.85 -6.14
N VAL A 302 7.81 16.43 -5.02
CA VAL A 302 9.17 15.85 -5.02
C VAL A 302 9.19 14.54 -5.82
N GLY A 303 8.15 13.71 -5.67
CA GLY A 303 7.98 12.48 -6.46
C GLY A 303 7.85 12.76 -7.95
N GLU A 304 7.07 13.77 -8.33
CA GLU A 304 6.92 14.20 -9.72
C GLU A 304 8.26 14.68 -10.31
N ALA A 305 9.01 15.49 -9.57
CA ALA A 305 10.33 15.95 -9.99
C ALA A 305 11.31 14.77 -10.21
N ALA A 306 11.30 13.77 -9.32
CA ALA A 306 12.12 12.57 -9.46
C ALA A 306 11.72 11.73 -10.68
N GLY A 307 10.42 11.58 -10.93
CA GLY A 307 9.91 10.92 -12.14
C GLY A 307 10.35 11.63 -13.42
N ARG A 308 10.29 12.98 -13.45
CA ARG A 308 10.73 13.78 -14.58
C ARG A 308 12.25 13.67 -14.81
N ALA A 309 13.04 13.60 -13.74
CA ALA A 309 14.48 13.37 -13.86
C ALA A 309 14.83 12.01 -14.50
N ALA A 310 13.96 11.01 -14.33
CA ALA A 310 14.11 9.69 -14.96
C ALA A 310 13.43 9.58 -16.35
N ALA A 311 12.82 10.66 -16.86
CA ALA A 311 11.95 10.63 -18.03
C ALA A 311 12.60 10.02 -19.29
N ASP A 312 13.87 10.27 -19.55
CA ASP A 312 14.53 9.74 -20.76
C ASP A 312 14.68 8.21 -20.71
N ARG A 313 14.91 7.65 -19.54
CA ARG A 313 14.91 6.18 -19.34
C ARG A 313 13.50 5.61 -19.41
N LEU A 314 12.53 6.31 -18.82
CA LEU A 314 11.13 5.88 -18.80
C LEU A 314 10.50 5.90 -20.20
N LYS A 315 10.82 6.87 -21.05
CA LYS A 315 10.32 6.97 -22.43
C LYS A 315 10.63 5.73 -23.27
N VAL A 316 11.72 5.03 -22.97
CA VAL A 316 12.08 3.80 -23.68
C VAL A 316 11.05 2.68 -23.44
N LEU A 317 10.34 2.74 -22.32
CA LEU A 317 9.29 1.79 -21.93
C LEU A 317 7.88 2.26 -22.32
N ALA A 318 7.75 3.46 -22.88
CA ALA A 318 6.46 4.01 -23.31
C ALA A 318 5.91 3.24 -24.51
N VAL A 319 4.59 3.01 -24.50
CA VAL A 319 3.88 2.44 -25.65
C VAL A 319 3.28 3.55 -26.50
N GLY A 320 2.79 3.20 -27.70
CA GLY A 320 2.13 4.16 -28.58
C GLY A 320 0.93 4.84 -27.89
N ARG A 321 0.71 6.13 -28.16
CA ARG A 321 -0.36 6.91 -27.51
C ARG A 321 -1.75 6.27 -27.61
N GLN A 322 -2.07 5.69 -28.76
CA GLN A 322 -3.36 5.03 -28.97
C GLN A 322 -3.47 3.76 -28.12
N GLU A 323 -2.42 2.97 -28.06
CA GLU A 323 -2.34 1.75 -27.24
C GLU A 323 -2.47 2.10 -25.77
N TRP A 324 -1.69 3.09 -25.29
CA TRP A 324 -1.76 3.53 -23.89
C TRP A 324 -3.15 4.03 -23.52
N THR A 325 -3.78 4.84 -24.37
CA THR A 325 -5.14 5.36 -24.13
C THR A 325 -6.15 4.21 -24.02
N ALA A 326 -6.08 3.23 -24.91
CA ALA A 326 -6.98 2.06 -24.87
C ALA A 326 -6.76 1.23 -23.60
N TRP A 327 -5.51 0.95 -23.25
CA TRP A 327 -5.15 0.23 -22.03
C TRP A 327 -5.59 0.97 -20.76
N ASN A 328 -5.29 2.27 -20.67
CA ASN A 328 -5.65 3.08 -19.51
C ASN A 328 -7.17 3.21 -19.34
N HIS A 329 -7.90 3.36 -20.45
CA HIS A 329 -9.36 3.36 -20.44
C HIS A 329 -9.91 2.02 -19.95
N ALA A 330 -9.43 0.88 -20.45
CA ALA A 330 -9.87 -0.44 -20.03
C ALA A 330 -9.60 -0.66 -18.53
N ARG A 331 -8.42 -0.25 -18.03
CA ARG A 331 -8.02 -0.35 -16.62
C ARG A 331 -8.95 0.47 -15.71
N THR A 332 -9.27 1.70 -16.10
CA THR A 332 -10.05 2.63 -15.27
C THR A 332 -11.55 2.33 -15.29
N GLN A 333 -12.08 1.63 -16.31
CA GLN A 333 -13.48 1.24 -16.37
C GLN A 333 -13.91 0.32 -15.21
N SER A 334 -13.03 -0.51 -14.72
CA SER A 334 -13.30 -1.36 -13.55
C SER A 334 -13.63 -0.54 -12.30
N PHE A 335 -13.00 0.63 -12.14
CA PHE A 335 -13.26 1.57 -11.05
C PHE A 335 -14.56 2.36 -11.24
N VAL A 336 -14.85 2.80 -12.47
CA VAL A 336 -16.03 3.63 -12.79
C VAL A 336 -17.31 2.81 -12.77
N ASN A 337 -17.28 1.57 -13.24
CA ASN A 337 -18.46 0.70 -13.38
C ASN A 337 -18.88 0.04 -12.05
N PHE A 338 -18.21 0.36 -10.93
CA PHE A 338 -18.68 -0.09 -9.63
C PHE A 338 -20.05 0.54 -9.32
N ASP A 339 -21.08 -0.30 -9.21
CA ASP A 339 -22.43 0.13 -8.88
C ASP A 339 -22.49 0.70 -7.46
N ARG A 340 -22.53 2.03 -7.37
CA ARG A 340 -22.68 2.80 -6.13
C ARG A 340 -24.12 3.03 -5.72
N SER A 341 -25.10 2.49 -6.45
CA SER A 341 -26.50 2.63 -6.07
C SER A 341 -26.76 1.98 -4.71
N PRO A 342 -27.59 2.58 -3.85
CA PRO A 342 -27.98 1.99 -2.59
C PRO A 342 -28.59 0.60 -2.83
N LYS A 343 -28.02 -0.43 -2.23
CA LYS A 343 -28.61 -1.77 -2.27
C LYS A 343 -29.75 -1.81 -1.25
N VAL A 344 -30.94 -2.08 -1.72
CA VAL A 344 -32.09 -2.33 -0.84
C VAL A 344 -31.93 -3.73 -0.27
N ILE A 345 -31.71 -3.82 1.04
CA ILE A 345 -31.71 -5.10 1.75
C ILE A 345 -33.15 -5.51 1.90
N THR A 346 -33.58 -6.50 1.11
CA THR A 346 -34.97 -7.00 1.13
C THR A 346 -35.21 -8.09 2.16
N GLU A 347 -34.16 -8.71 2.68
CA GLU A 347 -34.27 -9.78 3.69
C GLU A 347 -32.97 -9.86 4.49
N ILE A 348 -33.09 -9.87 5.83
CA ILE A 348 -32.01 -10.20 6.79
C ILE A 348 -32.41 -11.52 7.43
N ARG A 349 -31.62 -12.55 7.25
CA ARG A 349 -31.79 -13.86 7.88
C ARG A 349 -30.84 -14.03 9.04
#